data_eaa851de2432775fe4b708e91ce96862
#
_entry.id   eaa851de2432775fe4b708e91ce96862
#
_cell.length_a   1.000
_cell.length_b   1.000
_cell.length_c   1.000
_cell.angle_alpha   90.00
_cell.angle_beta   90.00
_cell.angle_gamma   90.00
#
_symmetry.space_group_name_H-M   'P 1'
#
loop_
_entity.id
_entity.type
_entity.pdbx_description
1 polymer ?
#
loop_
_entity_poly.entity_id
_entity_poly.type
_entity_poly.pdbx_seq_one_letter_code
_entity_poly.pdbx_strand_id
1 'polypeptide(L)'
;MALYPKIEPFNEFDIQVSDLHTIHIEESGNKKGKPVIFLHGGPGGGIEPIYRQYFNPQKWHIIIFDQRGCGKSTPHAELNENTTWDLISDIEKIRDHLNIKKWVVFGGSWGSTLSMSYAISYPSRCKALIL
;
A
#
# COMPACT_ATOMS: atom_id res chain seq x y z
N MET A 1 -8.60 17.41 -11.24
CA MET A 1 -8.31 17.22 -9.80
C MET A 1 -7.01 17.93 -9.46
N ALA A 2 -7.03 18.77 -8.44
CA ALA A 2 -5.81 19.42 -7.97
C ALA A 2 -4.98 18.45 -7.14
N LEU A 3 -3.68 18.37 -7.43
CA LEU A 3 -2.76 17.56 -6.66
C LEU A 3 -2.16 18.39 -5.51
N TYR A 4 -1.84 17.74 -4.41
CA TYR A 4 -1.06 18.33 -3.35
C TYR A 4 0.40 18.44 -3.77
N PRO A 5 1.21 19.23 -3.06
CA PRO A 5 2.63 19.39 -3.41
C PRO A 5 3.39 18.05 -3.42
N LYS A 6 4.47 18.00 -4.19
CA LYS A 6 5.39 16.85 -4.18
C LYS A 6 6.04 16.73 -2.81
N ILE A 7 6.08 15.49 -2.31
CA ILE A 7 6.74 15.18 -1.04
C ILE A 7 7.60 13.93 -1.20
N GLU A 8 8.57 13.79 -0.33
CA GLU A 8 9.38 12.59 -0.22
C GLU A 8 8.88 11.74 0.96
N PRO A 9 9.10 10.42 0.94
CA PRO A 9 8.79 9.59 2.10
C PRO A 9 9.64 10.01 3.31
N PHE A 10 9.04 10.00 4.49
CA PHE A 10 9.80 10.22 5.72
C PHE A 10 10.40 8.92 6.24
N ASN A 11 9.97 7.78 5.74
CA ASN A 11 10.51 6.48 6.09
C ASN A 11 10.30 5.50 4.93
N GLU A 12 11.30 4.65 4.71
CA GLU A 12 11.21 3.52 3.78
C GLU A 12 11.79 2.29 4.47
N PHE A 13 11.16 1.15 4.27
CA PHE A 13 11.61 -0.10 4.88
C PHE A 13 11.12 -1.30 4.09
N ASP A 14 11.73 -2.45 4.36
CA ASP A 14 11.35 -3.70 3.71
C ASP A 14 10.83 -4.69 4.74
N ILE A 15 9.88 -5.54 4.32
CA ILE A 15 9.40 -6.66 5.13
C ILE A 15 9.55 -7.94 4.31
N GLN A 16 10.21 -8.94 4.88
CA GLN A 16 10.19 -10.28 4.31
C GLN A 16 8.84 -10.91 4.66
N VAL A 17 8.02 -11.15 3.63
CA VAL A 17 6.64 -11.65 3.81
C VAL A 17 6.52 -13.14 3.55
N SER A 18 7.53 -13.74 2.91
CA SER A 18 7.61 -15.18 2.71
C SER A 18 9.08 -15.56 2.52
N ASP A 19 9.37 -16.85 2.38
CA ASP A 19 10.74 -17.30 2.09
C ASP A 19 11.24 -16.72 0.77
N LEU A 20 10.34 -16.48 -0.19
CA LEU A 20 10.67 -16.01 -1.53
C LEU A 20 10.60 -14.48 -1.64
N HIS A 21 9.64 -13.83 -1.00
CA HIS A 21 9.32 -12.43 -1.25
C HIS A 21 9.67 -11.49 -0.10
N THR A 22 10.28 -10.36 -0.47
CA THR A 22 10.46 -9.19 0.41
C THR A 22 9.81 -8.00 -0.27
N ILE A 23 8.93 -7.30 0.43
CA ILE A 23 8.22 -6.14 -0.11
C ILE A 23 8.81 -4.84 0.43
N HIS A 24 8.79 -3.81 -0.40
CA HIS A 24 9.27 -2.46 -0.07
C HIS A 24 8.09 -1.55 0.24
N ILE A 25 8.15 -0.85 1.37
CA ILE A 25 7.10 0.03 1.87
C ILE A 25 7.65 1.42 2.08
N GLU A 26 6.85 2.44 1.78
CA GLU A 26 7.15 3.82 2.12
C GLU A 26 6.04 4.44 2.96
N GLU A 27 6.42 5.35 3.85
CA GLU A 27 5.52 6.18 4.64
C GLU A 27 5.79 7.64 4.29
N SER A 28 4.72 8.39 4.04
CA SER A 28 4.79 9.80 3.66
C SER A 28 3.76 10.62 4.41
N GLY A 29 3.90 11.95 4.37
CA GLY A 29 2.96 12.87 4.98
C GLY A 29 3.14 13.00 6.49
N ASN A 30 2.03 12.90 7.23
CA ASN A 30 2.01 13.12 8.68
C ASN A 30 1.89 11.78 9.41
N LYS A 31 2.95 11.37 10.11
CA LYS A 31 2.97 10.12 10.88
C LYS A 31 1.83 10.04 11.91
N LYS A 32 1.36 11.18 12.40
CA LYS A 32 0.24 11.26 13.36
C LYS A 32 -1.12 11.48 12.69
N GLY A 33 -1.14 11.55 11.37
CA GLY A 33 -2.37 11.75 10.60
C GLY A 33 -3.20 10.49 10.48
N LYS A 34 -4.32 10.63 9.76
CA LYS A 34 -5.20 9.49 9.49
C LYS A 34 -4.48 8.52 8.54
N PRO A 35 -4.40 7.23 8.87
CA PRO A 35 -3.70 6.29 7.99
C PRO A 35 -4.52 5.94 6.75
N VAL A 36 -3.84 5.96 5.61
CA VAL A 36 -4.37 5.47 4.34
C VAL A 36 -3.34 4.58 3.68
N ILE A 37 -3.76 3.42 3.20
CA ILE A 37 -2.92 2.58 2.35
C ILE A 37 -3.38 2.75 0.90
N PHE A 38 -2.43 3.05 0.03
CA PHE A 38 -2.66 3.15 -1.41
C PHE A 38 -2.16 1.89 -2.10
N LEU A 39 -3.04 1.25 -2.86
CA LEU A 39 -2.73 0.04 -3.60
C LEU A 39 -2.58 0.40 -5.07
N HIS A 40 -1.33 0.32 -5.56
CA HIS A 40 -1.02 0.72 -6.94
C HIS A 40 -1.67 -0.19 -7.98
N GLY A 41 -1.80 0.34 -9.19
CA GLY A 41 -2.37 -0.40 -10.31
C GLY A 41 -1.38 -1.35 -10.97
N GLY A 42 -1.74 -1.82 -12.08
CA GLY A 42 -1.03 -2.81 -12.86
C GLY A 42 -1.96 -3.95 -13.21
N PRO A 43 -1.61 -5.20 -12.84
CA PRO A 43 -0.50 -5.63 -11.95
C PRO A 43 0.88 -5.26 -12.50
N GLY A 44 1.82 -5.05 -11.60
CA GLY A 44 3.22 -4.78 -11.96
C GLY A 44 3.62 -3.31 -12.03
N GLY A 45 2.71 -2.37 -11.70
CA GLY A 45 2.98 -0.95 -11.82
C GLY A 45 4.03 -0.40 -10.85
N GLY A 46 4.00 -0.84 -9.60
CA GLY A 46 4.88 -0.31 -8.54
C GLY A 46 4.49 1.08 -8.06
N ILE A 47 5.29 1.60 -7.14
CA ILE A 47 5.07 2.93 -6.57
C ILE A 47 5.49 4.01 -7.58
N GLU A 48 4.63 5.00 -7.77
CA GLU A 48 4.95 6.20 -8.53
C GLU A 48 4.85 7.42 -7.61
N PRO A 49 5.79 8.38 -7.68
CA PRO A 49 5.79 9.55 -6.79
C PRO A 49 4.50 10.35 -6.78
N ILE A 50 3.76 10.36 -7.89
CA ILE A 50 2.49 11.09 -8.00
C ILE A 50 1.44 10.56 -7.01
N TYR A 51 1.51 9.30 -6.61
CA TYR A 51 0.54 8.72 -5.67
C TYR A 51 0.53 9.45 -4.32
N ARG A 52 1.68 9.96 -3.89
CA ARG A 52 1.79 10.73 -2.64
C ARG A 52 1.04 12.06 -2.73
N GLN A 53 0.82 12.56 -3.93
CA GLN A 53 0.18 13.86 -4.17
C GLN A 53 -1.34 13.81 -4.17
N TYR A 54 -1.94 12.63 -4.00
CA TYR A 54 -3.39 12.48 -3.92
C TYR A 54 -3.95 12.84 -2.54
N PHE A 55 -3.10 12.96 -1.54
CA PHE A 55 -3.51 13.17 -0.15
C PHE A 55 -2.87 14.41 0.43
N ASN A 56 -3.63 15.12 1.31
CA ASN A 56 -3.07 16.25 2.03
C ASN A 56 -2.00 15.75 3.02
N PRO A 57 -0.71 16.10 2.81
CA PRO A 57 0.38 15.55 3.61
C PRO A 57 0.37 16.02 5.07
N GLN A 58 -0.40 17.05 5.41
CA GLN A 58 -0.54 17.52 6.79
C GLN A 58 -1.56 16.71 7.56
N LYS A 59 -2.52 16.08 6.87
CA LYS A 59 -3.66 15.37 7.49
C LYS A 59 -3.55 13.87 7.41
N TRP A 60 -2.80 13.33 6.46
CA TRP A 60 -2.77 11.91 6.18
C TRP A 60 -1.41 11.29 6.43
N HIS A 61 -1.42 10.09 7.02
CA HIS A 61 -0.29 9.18 7.09
C HIS A 61 -0.44 8.24 5.88
N ILE A 62 0.40 8.45 4.88
CA ILE A 62 0.27 7.81 3.56
C ILE A 62 1.21 6.62 3.49
N ILE A 63 0.64 5.42 3.38
CA ILE A 63 1.40 4.19 3.26
C ILE A 63 1.22 3.65 1.83
N ILE A 64 2.33 3.43 1.14
CA ILE A 64 2.34 2.84 -0.19
C ILE A 64 3.41 1.76 -0.21
N PHE A 65 3.12 0.63 -0.82
CA PHE A 65 4.12 -0.42 -0.98
C PHE A 65 4.17 -0.92 -2.41
N ASP A 66 5.35 -1.39 -2.81
CA ASP A 66 5.51 -2.13 -4.05
C ASP A 66 5.00 -3.55 -3.83
N GLN A 67 3.96 -3.94 -4.57
CA GLN A 67 3.41 -5.29 -4.47
C GLN A 67 4.46 -6.31 -4.88
N ARG A 68 4.25 -7.59 -4.52
CA ARG A 68 5.21 -8.66 -4.84
C ARG A 68 5.56 -8.64 -6.33
N GLY A 69 6.85 -8.69 -6.61
CA GLY A 69 7.35 -8.68 -7.98
C GLY A 69 7.44 -7.30 -8.62
N CYS A 70 7.05 -6.24 -7.92
CA CYS A 70 6.96 -4.87 -8.45
C CYS A 70 8.00 -3.96 -7.86
N GLY A 71 8.43 -2.94 -8.62
CA GLY A 71 9.29 -1.87 -8.15
C GLY A 71 10.53 -2.36 -7.41
N LYS A 72 10.68 -1.91 -6.18
CA LYS A 72 11.82 -2.26 -5.31
C LYS A 72 11.60 -3.55 -4.52
N SER A 73 10.41 -4.16 -4.61
CA SER A 73 10.16 -5.46 -3.98
C SER A 73 10.92 -6.55 -4.71
N THR A 74 11.39 -7.56 -3.99
CA THR A 74 12.22 -8.62 -4.55
C THR A 74 11.62 -10.01 -4.28
N PRO A 75 11.83 -10.99 -5.18
CA PRO A 75 12.46 -10.88 -6.49
C PRO A 75 11.56 -10.14 -7.50
N HIS A 76 12.17 -9.41 -8.41
CA HIS A 76 11.43 -8.63 -9.41
C HIS A 76 10.76 -9.53 -10.44
N ALA A 77 9.50 -9.18 -10.78
CA ALA A 77 8.69 -9.89 -11.78
C ALA A 77 8.43 -11.38 -11.46
N GLU A 78 8.56 -11.77 -10.20
CA GLU A 78 8.30 -13.15 -9.79
C GLU A 78 6.79 -13.41 -9.67
N LEU A 79 6.32 -14.50 -10.29
CA LEU A 79 4.92 -14.87 -10.30
C LEU A 79 4.57 -15.96 -9.28
N ASN A 80 5.55 -16.70 -8.78
CA ASN A 80 5.32 -17.72 -7.75
C ASN A 80 4.96 -17.05 -6.42
N GLU A 81 4.01 -17.62 -5.69
CA GLU A 81 3.54 -17.08 -4.41
C GLU A 81 3.14 -15.60 -4.55
N ASN A 82 2.43 -15.29 -5.63
CA ASN A 82 2.02 -13.92 -5.93
C ASN A 82 0.55 -13.87 -6.34
N THR A 83 -0.30 -14.45 -5.50
CA THR A 83 -1.75 -14.45 -5.68
C THR A 83 -2.38 -13.25 -4.99
N THR A 84 -3.64 -12.97 -5.30
CA THR A 84 -4.42 -11.95 -4.59
C THR A 84 -4.42 -12.20 -3.08
N TRP A 85 -4.53 -13.46 -2.67
CA TRP A 85 -4.53 -13.82 -1.24
C TRP A 85 -3.19 -13.55 -0.57
N ASP A 86 -2.09 -13.75 -1.29
CA ASP A 86 -0.75 -13.40 -0.81
C ASP A 86 -0.63 -11.89 -0.59
N LEU A 87 -1.15 -11.10 -1.53
CA LEU A 87 -1.13 -9.64 -1.42
C LEU A 87 -1.99 -9.14 -0.26
N ILE A 88 -3.14 -9.75 -0.02
CA ILE A 88 -4.00 -9.44 1.12
C ILE A 88 -3.26 -9.73 2.43
N SER A 89 -2.57 -10.84 2.51
CA SER A 89 -1.74 -11.19 3.66
C SER A 89 -0.63 -10.15 3.89
N ASP A 90 0.00 -9.68 2.82
CA ASP A 90 1.04 -8.65 2.89
C ASP A 90 0.49 -7.35 3.45
N ILE A 91 -0.70 -6.92 3.02
CA ILE A 91 -1.36 -5.71 3.52
C ILE A 91 -1.56 -5.81 5.04
N GLU A 92 -1.98 -6.98 5.53
CA GLU A 92 -2.15 -7.20 6.97
C GLU A 92 -0.82 -7.19 7.72
N LYS A 93 0.26 -7.71 7.12
CA LYS A 93 1.60 -7.66 7.72
C LYS A 93 2.11 -6.23 7.84
N ILE A 94 1.86 -5.38 6.83
CA ILE A 94 2.21 -3.97 6.88
C ILE A 94 1.42 -3.27 7.99
N ARG A 95 0.12 -3.47 8.04
CA ARG A 95 -0.76 -2.88 9.05
C ARG A 95 -0.29 -3.21 10.46
N ASP A 96 -0.03 -4.48 10.70
CA ASP A 96 0.42 -4.97 12.00
C ASP A 96 1.79 -4.40 12.38
N HIS A 97 2.72 -4.37 11.43
CA HIS A 97 4.06 -3.81 11.63
C HIS A 97 4.00 -2.34 12.04
N LEU A 98 3.07 -1.58 11.49
CA LEU A 98 2.89 -0.15 11.78
C LEU A 98 1.98 0.11 12.97
N ASN A 99 1.44 -0.93 13.61
CA ASN A 99 0.51 -0.83 14.73
C ASN A 99 -0.75 -0.01 14.41
N ILE A 100 -1.26 -0.16 13.21
CA ILE A 100 -2.47 0.53 12.74
C ILE A 100 -3.67 -0.41 12.94
N LYS A 101 -4.70 0.07 13.65
CA LYS A 101 -5.92 -0.74 13.89
C LYS A 101 -6.84 -0.75 12.67
N LYS A 102 -7.07 0.41 12.11
CA LYS A 102 -7.93 0.62 10.93
C LYS A 102 -7.34 1.69 10.05
N TRP A 103 -7.58 1.59 8.78
CA TRP A 103 -7.14 2.59 7.81
C TRP A 103 -8.14 2.75 6.66
N VAL A 104 -8.00 3.85 5.94
CA VAL A 104 -8.68 4.04 4.66
C VAL A 104 -7.90 3.26 3.61
N VAL A 105 -8.60 2.56 2.75
CA VAL A 105 -8.01 1.77 1.66
C VAL A 105 -8.36 2.45 0.34
N PHE A 106 -7.34 2.84 -0.41
CA PHE A 106 -7.49 3.55 -1.68
C PHE A 106 -6.82 2.74 -2.78
N GLY A 107 -7.53 2.46 -3.86
CA GLY A 107 -6.95 1.77 -5.00
C GLY A 107 -7.59 2.20 -6.31
N GLY A 108 -6.78 2.27 -7.37
CA GLY A 108 -7.24 2.53 -8.72
C GLY A 108 -6.86 1.39 -9.66
N SER A 109 -7.66 1.12 -10.69
CA SER A 109 -7.41 0.06 -11.64
C SER A 109 -7.33 -1.31 -10.95
N TRP A 110 -6.25 -2.07 -11.13
CA TRP A 110 -6.01 -3.32 -10.40
C TRP A 110 -6.09 -3.12 -8.88
N GLY A 111 -5.58 -1.98 -8.38
CA GLY A 111 -5.65 -1.63 -6.97
C GLY A 111 -7.08 -1.56 -6.44
N SER A 112 -8.08 -1.19 -7.27
CA SER A 112 -9.50 -1.23 -6.89
C SER A 112 -9.94 -2.66 -6.59
N THR A 113 -9.58 -3.60 -7.44
CA THR A 113 -9.92 -5.02 -7.26
C THR A 113 -9.28 -5.56 -5.99
N LEU A 114 -8.01 -5.27 -5.78
CA LEU A 114 -7.29 -5.69 -4.58
C LEU A 114 -7.89 -5.06 -3.32
N SER A 115 -8.25 -3.77 -3.40
CA SER A 115 -8.89 -3.05 -2.28
C SER A 115 -10.21 -3.69 -1.88
N MET A 116 -11.04 -4.04 -2.84
CA MET A 116 -12.31 -4.71 -2.56
C MET A 116 -12.11 -6.09 -1.94
N SER A 117 -11.18 -6.87 -2.48
CA SER A 117 -10.86 -8.19 -1.96
C SER A 117 -10.34 -8.12 -0.52
N TYR A 118 -9.49 -7.14 -0.24
CA TYR A 118 -8.99 -6.91 1.11
C TYR A 118 -10.13 -6.51 2.07
N ALA A 119 -11.00 -5.58 1.66
CA ALA A 119 -12.11 -5.11 2.48
C ALA A 119 -13.10 -6.22 2.80
N ILE A 120 -13.34 -7.12 1.86
CA ILE A 120 -14.20 -8.30 2.08
C ILE A 120 -13.55 -9.24 3.09
N SER A 121 -12.25 -9.46 2.98
CA SER A 121 -11.51 -10.38 3.87
C SER A 121 -11.33 -9.79 5.27
N TYR A 122 -11.14 -8.49 5.39
CA TYR A 122 -10.83 -7.82 6.66
C TYR A 122 -11.68 -6.55 6.83
N PRO A 123 -13.02 -6.68 6.88
CA PRO A 123 -13.89 -5.49 6.96
C PRO A 123 -13.65 -4.65 8.22
N SER A 124 -13.22 -5.27 9.33
CA SER A 124 -12.95 -4.57 10.58
C SER A 124 -11.71 -3.68 10.51
N ARG A 125 -10.87 -3.82 9.48
CA ARG A 125 -9.65 -3.02 9.31
C ARG A 125 -9.86 -1.84 8.36
N CYS A 126 -10.97 -1.81 7.64
CA CYS A 126 -11.26 -0.76 6.67
C CYS A 126 -12.20 0.28 7.28
N LYS A 127 -11.69 1.51 7.41
CA LYS A 127 -12.53 2.66 7.80
C LYS A 127 -13.39 3.14 6.65
N ALA A 128 -12.81 3.13 5.45
CA ALA A 128 -13.45 3.54 4.22
C ALA A 128 -12.71 2.91 3.05
N LEU A 129 -13.40 2.78 1.94
CA LEU A 129 -12.86 2.22 0.71
C LEU A 129 -13.05 3.26 -0.40
N ILE A 130 -11.95 3.63 -1.06
CA ILE A 130 -11.97 4.59 -2.17
C ILE A 130 -11.44 3.88 -3.41
N LEU A 131 -12.24 3.85 -4.44
CA LEU A 131 -11.93 3.15 -5.69
C LEU A 131 -11.82 4.09 -6.88
#